data_b69e41516e9fab407ca4742efd1865d5
#
_entry.id   b69e41516e9fab407ca4742efd1865d5
#
_cell.length_a   1.000
_cell.length_b   1.000
_cell.length_c   1.000
_cell.angle_alpha   90.00
_cell.angle_beta   90.00
_cell.angle_gamma   90.00
#
_symmetry.space_group_name_H-M   'P 1'
#
loop_
_entity.id
_entity.type
_entity.pdbx_description
1 polymer ?
#
loop_
_entity_poly.entity_id
_entity_poly.type
_entity_poly.pdbx_seq_one_letter_code
_entity_poly.pdbx_strand_id
1 'polypeptide(L)'
;MSKQAPDYKAKKITQAIRIDGDVQKEVWQQAAWTKRFVDMVSGESGMYDTRAAILWNDTHLYFAFQAEEPFVEAHLTERDSIIFLENDLEVFIDGGDCYYELEVNAANTIYEVFFIWKDAYKKGGKFDIPRFDVHQEQAYTFGGDYDRMGATFWKGTHPRGIRWAFTNFDLSGLETAVQIDGTLNDHSDIDQGWNLEIGIPWSSLELLANGRSLPPTDGDIWKMFLGRFQKLMVGGKEVQPHPAMVLSSHGVYDTHLPEKWSKIQFIH
;
A
#
# COMPACT_ATOMS: atom_id res chain seq x y z
N MET A 1 17.55 18.62 17.20
CA MET A 1 17.23 17.89 15.97
C MET A 1 15.97 18.55 15.38
N SER A 2 16.04 19.16 14.20
CA SER A 2 14.84 19.69 13.54
C SER A 2 13.92 18.49 13.21
N LYS A 3 12.67 18.49 13.70
CA LYS A 3 11.69 17.51 13.27
C LYS A 3 11.53 17.70 11.75
N GLN A 4 11.90 16.69 10.99
CA GLN A 4 11.67 16.69 9.55
C GLN A 4 10.18 16.83 9.30
N ALA A 5 9.78 17.72 8.36
CA ALA A 5 8.38 17.93 8.03
C ALA A 5 7.72 16.61 7.58
N PRO A 6 6.41 16.43 7.83
CA PRO A 6 5.68 15.29 7.29
C PRO A 6 5.61 15.37 5.77
N ASP A 7 5.57 14.20 5.13
CA ASP A 7 5.45 14.10 3.67
C ASP A 7 4.01 14.38 3.21
N TYR A 8 3.04 14.07 4.08
CA TYR A 8 1.62 14.32 3.84
C TYR A 8 0.89 14.65 5.14
N LYS A 9 -0.18 15.46 5.05
CA LYS A 9 -1.08 15.79 6.17
C LYS A 9 -2.47 15.24 5.88
N ALA A 10 -2.86 14.19 6.60
CA ALA A 10 -4.19 13.60 6.53
C ALA A 10 -5.17 14.41 7.40
N LYS A 11 -6.17 15.01 6.78
CA LYS A 11 -7.15 15.86 7.46
C LYS A 11 -8.28 15.03 8.06
N LYS A 12 -8.72 15.39 9.26
CA LYS A 12 -9.92 14.83 9.88
C LYS A 12 -11.19 15.37 9.22
N ILE A 13 -12.15 14.49 9.00
CA ILE A 13 -13.51 14.80 8.57
C ILE A 13 -14.52 14.29 9.60
N THR A 14 -15.73 14.77 9.55
CA THR A 14 -16.80 14.34 10.48
C THR A 14 -17.72 13.28 9.90
N GLN A 15 -17.87 13.26 8.58
CA GLN A 15 -18.74 12.29 7.89
C GLN A 15 -18.03 10.98 7.57
N ALA A 16 -18.81 9.91 7.39
CA ALA A 16 -18.32 8.70 6.77
C ALA A 16 -18.25 8.86 5.25
N ILE A 17 -17.26 8.23 4.63
CA ILE A 17 -17.16 8.13 3.17
C ILE A 17 -17.78 6.80 2.75
N ARG A 18 -18.73 6.82 1.82
CA ARG A 18 -19.18 5.61 1.13
C ARG A 18 -18.10 5.22 0.13
N ILE A 19 -17.61 4.01 0.21
CA ILE A 19 -16.59 3.46 -0.68
C ILE A 19 -17.27 2.89 -1.92
N ASP A 20 -17.15 3.60 -3.06
CA ASP A 20 -17.79 3.24 -4.35
C ASP A 20 -16.90 3.58 -5.57
N GLY A 21 -15.64 3.99 -5.33
CA GLY A 21 -14.65 4.31 -6.36
C GLY A 21 -14.74 5.73 -6.92
N ASP A 22 -15.77 6.49 -6.57
CA ASP A 22 -15.92 7.88 -7.02
C ASP A 22 -15.06 8.84 -6.17
N VAL A 23 -13.89 9.16 -6.65
CA VAL A 23 -12.97 10.10 -6.02
C VAL A 23 -13.28 11.58 -6.32
N GLN A 24 -14.34 11.85 -7.12
CA GLN A 24 -14.81 13.21 -7.42
C GLN A 24 -15.81 13.71 -6.38
N LYS A 25 -16.22 12.86 -5.42
CA LYS A 25 -17.13 13.25 -4.32
C LYS A 25 -16.61 14.49 -3.60
N GLU A 26 -17.55 15.37 -3.19
CA GLU A 26 -17.25 16.60 -2.48
C GLU A 26 -16.34 16.40 -1.23
N VAL A 27 -16.45 15.26 -0.58
CA VAL A 27 -15.64 14.94 0.59
C VAL A 27 -14.14 14.94 0.26
N TRP A 28 -13.74 14.48 -0.91
CA TRP A 28 -12.34 14.44 -1.33
C TRP A 28 -11.77 15.82 -1.68
N GLN A 29 -12.61 16.82 -1.89
CA GLN A 29 -12.18 18.21 -2.04
C GLN A 29 -11.62 18.80 -0.73
N GLN A 30 -11.91 18.16 0.41
CA GLN A 30 -11.34 18.54 1.71
C GLN A 30 -9.92 18.02 1.91
N ALA A 31 -9.48 17.05 1.13
CA ALA A 31 -8.12 16.51 1.16
C ALA A 31 -7.16 17.34 0.30
N ALA A 32 -5.92 17.41 0.73
CA ALA A 32 -4.84 17.86 -0.13
C ALA A 32 -4.36 16.66 -0.97
N TRP A 33 -4.68 16.61 -2.25
CA TRP A 33 -4.11 15.61 -3.14
C TRP A 33 -2.59 15.73 -3.19
N THR A 34 -1.89 14.60 -3.20
CA THR A 34 -0.44 14.57 -3.33
C THR A 34 0.00 15.20 -4.64
N LYS A 35 1.27 15.56 -4.73
CA LYS A 35 1.90 15.72 -6.03
C LYS A 35 1.90 14.37 -6.75
N ARG A 36 2.17 14.40 -8.06
CA ARG A 36 2.42 13.19 -8.86
C ARG A 36 3.47 12.32 -8.16
N PHE A 37 3.22 11.02 -8.12
CA PHE A 37 4.18 10.07 -7.61
C PHE A 37 5.47 10.09 -8.42
N VAL A 38 6.55 9.75 -7.77
CA VAL A 38 7.90 9.74 -8.34
C VAL A 38 8.38 8.30 -8.52
N ASP A 39 9.32 8.10 -9.43
CA ASP A 39 10.01 6.81 -9.55
C ASP A 39 10.68 6.42 -8.23
N MET A 40 10.48 5.18 -7.81
CA MET A 40 10.93 4.67 -6.50
C MET A 40 12.43 4.82 -6.28
N VAL A 41 13.23 4.68 -7.33
CA VAL A 41 14.70 4.68 -7.24
C VAL A 41 15.28 6.06 -7.47
N SER A 42 14.93 6.69 -8.60
CA SER A 42 15.53 7.96 -9.02
C SER A 42 14.92 9.18 -8.33
N GLY A 43 13.66 9.10 -7.93
CA GLY A 43 12.90 10.26 -7.43
C GLY A 43 12.45 11.22 -8.53
N GLU A 44 12.69 10.92 -9.79
CA GLU A 44 12.17 11.68 -10.93
C GLU A 44 10.66 11.44 -11.10
N SER A 45 9.99 12.22 -11.95
CA SER A 45 8.57 12.03 -12.23
C SER A 45 8.28 10.61 -12.71
N GLY A 46 7.29 9.96 -12.10
CA GLY A 46 6.83 8.64 -12.51
C GLY A 46 6.32 8.62 -13.96
N MET A 47 6.21 7.42 -14.53
CA MET A 47 5.83 7.23 -15.93
C MET A 47 4.42 7.76 -16.23
N TYR A 48 3.43 7.39 -15.39
CA TYR A 48 2.06 7.86 -15.46
C TYR A 48 1.71 8.73 -14.24
N ASP A 49 0.78 9.67 -14.39
CA ASP A 49 0.34 10.48 -13.25
C ASP A 49 -0.42 9.60 -12.27
N THR A 50 0.09 9.50 -11.07
CA THR A 50 -0.56 8.83 -9.96
C THR A 50 -0.56 9.77 -8.77
N ARG A 51 -1.71 9.95 -8.16
CA ARG A 51 -1.90 10.81 -6.98
C ARG A 51 -2.76 10.12 -5.97
N ALA A 52 -2.57 10.47 -4.71
CA ALA A 52 -3.37 9.97 -3.62
C ALA A 52 -3.88 11.10 -2.73
N ALA A 53 -4.94 10.81 -2.01
CA ALA A 53 -5.47 11.64 -0.95
C ALA A 53 -5.79 10.78 0.26
N ILE A 54 -5.59 11.31 1.48
CA ILE A 54 -5.85 10.61 2.73
C ILE A 54 -6.73 11.48 3.60
N LEU A 55 -7.83 10.93 4.05
CA LEU A 55 -8.74 11.51 5.05
C LEU A 55 -8.95 10.52 6.18
N TRP A 56 -9.46 10.99 7.29
CA TRP A 56 -9.81 10.14 8.42
C TRP A 56 -10.95 10.73 9.25
N ASN A 57 -11.65 9.88 10.00
CA ASN A 57 -12.63 10.29 10.99
C ASN A 57 -12.46 9.45 12.27
N ASP A 58 -13.42 9.53 13.18
CA ASP A 58 -13.34 8.79 14.44
C ASP A 58 -13.42 7.27 14.30
N THR A 59 -13.82 6.76 13.14
CA THR A 59 -14.04 5.33 12.89
C THR A 59 -13.13 4.73 11.83
N HIS A 60 -12.69 5.50 10.83
CA HIS A 60 -11.98 4.99 9.66
C HIS A 60 -10.83 5.88 9.21
N LEU A 61 -9.87 5.23 8.59
CA LEU A 61 -8.85 5.81 7.73
C LEU A 61 -9.26 5.57 6.28
N TYR A 62 -9.19 6.60 5.44
CA TYR A 62 -9.61 6.55 4.04
C TYR A 62 -8.47 6.94 3.11
N PHE A 63 -8.35 6.21 2.01
CA PHE A 63 -7.45 6.56 0.92
C PHE A 63 -8.26 6.70 -0.37
N ALA A 64 -7.84 7.64 -1.22
CA ALA A 64 -8.25 7.73 -2.60
C ALA A 64 -7.03 7.80 -3.50
N PHE A 65 -7.08 7.14 -4.64
CA PHE A 65 -6.06 7.21 -5.67
C PHE A 65 -6.70 7.59 -7.00
N GLN A 66 -5.94 8.36 -7.79
CA GLN A 66 -6.17 8.60 -9.21
C GLN A 66 -4.93 8.10 -9.96
N ALA A 67 -5.12 7.19 -10.88
CA ALA A 67 -4.06 6.57 -11.66
C ALA A 67 -4.34 6.74 -13.16
N GLU A 68 -3.54 7.56 -13.84
CA GLU A 68 -3.51 7.62 -15.29
C GLU A 68 -3.03 6.27 -15.84
N GLU A 69 -3.79 5.67 -16.73
CA GLU A 69 -3.43 4.41 -17.37
C GLU A 69 -4.09 4.30 -18.74
N PRO A 70 -3.30 4.44 -19.83
CA PRO A 70 -3.84 4.41 -21.20
C PRO A 70 -4.43 3.07 -21.64
N PHE A 71 -4.07 1.98 -20.96
CA PHE A 71 -4.57 0.63 -21.21
C PHE A 71 -4.80 -0.05 -19.86
N VAL A 72 -6.01 0.06 -19.36
CA VAL A 72 -6.36 -0.49 -18.04
C VAL A 72 -6.49 -2.00 -18.15
N GLU A 73 -5.58 -2.71 -17.48
CA GLU A 73 -5.51 -4.16 -17.47
C GLU A 73 -5.55 -4.73 -16.06
N ALA A 74 -6.35 -5.78 -15.87
CA ALA A 74 -6.33 -6.64 -14.69
C ALA A 74 -6.95 -8.00 -15.04
N HIS A 75 -6.18 -9.07 -14.90
CA HIS A 75 -6.59 -10.43 -15.27
C HIS A 75 -6.72 -11.36 -14.07
N LEU A 76 -6.05 -11.05 -12.98
CA LEU A 76 -6.14 -11.77 -11.72
C LEU A 76 -7.36 -11.24 -10.94
N THR A 77 -8.38 -12.09 -10.77
CA THR A 77 -9.67 -11.70 -10.18
C THR A 77 -10.00 -12.42 -8.88
N GLU A 78 -9.22 -13.43 -8.51
CA GLU A 78 -9.40 -14.16 -7.26
C GLU A 78 -8.66 -13.43 -6.14
N ARG A 79 -9.29 -13.27 -4.96
CA ARG A 79 -8.66 -12.71 -3.78
C ARG A 79 -7.34 -13.42 -3.46
N ASP A 80 -6.35 -12.70 -3.02
CA ASP A 80 -5.00 -13.15 -2.71
C ASP A 80 -4.22 -13.74 -3.90
N SER A 81 -4.72 -13.53 -5.13
CA SER A 81 -3.89 -13.70 -6.31
C SER A 81 -2.71 -12.75 -6.26
N ILE A 82 -1.57 -13.18 -6.81
CA ILE A 82 -0.32 -12.42 -6.79
C ILE A 82 -0.41 -11.24 -7.78
N ILE A 83 -1.19 -10.21 -7.43
CA ILE A 83 -1.51 -9.08 -8.31
C ILE A 83 -0.32 -8.13 -8.55
N PHE A 84 0.72 -8.15 -7.72
CA PHE A 84 1.98 -7.42 -7.99
C PHE A 84 2.72 -7.89 -9.25
N LEU A 85 2.25 -8.94 -9.92
CA LEU A 85 2.70 -9.33 -11.25
C LEU A 85 1.95 -8.61 -12.38
N GLU A 86 0.97 -7.79 -12.05
CA GLU A 86 0.18 -6.95 -12.97
C GLU A 86 0.33 -5.48 -12.62
N ASN A 87 -0.75 -4.70 -12.85
CA ASN A 87 -0.85 -3.30 -12.48
C ASN A 87 -1.62 -3.21 -11.17
N ASP A 88 -1.06 -2.53 -10.18
CA ASP A 88 -1.68 -2.37 -8.87
C ASP A 88 -1.42 -1.01 -8.23
N LEU A 89 -2.20 -0.74 -7.20
CA LEU A 89 -2.00 0.34 -6.24
C LEU A 89 -1.82 -0.26 -4.86
N GLU A 90 -0.83 0.22 -4.14
CA GLU A 90 -0.41 -0.36 -2.88
C GLU A 90 -0.48 0.63 -1.71
N VAL A 91 -0.89 0.13 -0.56
CA VAL A 91 -0.83 0.82 0.73
C VAL A 91 -0.24 -0.11 1.77
N PHE A 92 0.94 0.25 2.33
CA PHE A 92 1.48 -0.47 3.47
C PHE A 92 1.45 0.43 4.70
N ILE A 93 1.24 -0.15 5.88
CA ILE A 93 1.12 0.59 7.15
C ILE A 93 2.11 0.03 8.17
N ASP A 94 3.01 0.89 8.67
CA ASP A 94 4.03 0.53 9.67
C ASP A 94 3.44 0.46 11.08
N GLY A 95 3.57 -0.69 11.70
CA GLY A 95 3.30 -0.93 13.12
C GLY A 95 4.57 -1.08 13.98
N GLY A 96 5.75 -0.76 13.45
CA GLY A 96 7.04 -0.90 14.13
C GLY A 96 7.51 -2.34 14.26
N ASP A 97 6.81 -3.18 15.02
CA ASP A 97 7.11 -4.61 15.17
C ASP A 97 6.51 -5.49 14.08
N CYS A 98 5.62 -4.93 13.31
CA CYS A 98 4.90 -5.53 12.20
C CYS A 98 4.57 -4.46 11.17
N TYR A 99 4.11 -4.87 10.02
CA TYR A 99 3.47 -3.99 9.05
C TYR A 99 2.44 -4.77 8.22
N TYR A 100 1.52 -4.04 7.68
CA TYR A 100 0.46 -4.54 6.82
C TYR A 100 0.70 -4.07 5.39
N GLU A 101 0.46 -4.94 4.44
CA GLU A 101 0.51 -4.73 3.00
C GLU A 101 -0.86 -4.97 2.41
N LEU A 102 -1.32 -4.03 1.62
CA LEU A 102 -2.53 -4.10 0.82
C LEU A 102 -2.19 -3.69 -0.61
N GLU A 103 -2.57 -4.53 -1.55
CA GLU A 103 -2.51 -4.25 -2.98
C GLU A 103 -3.91 -4.41 -3.58
N VAL A 104 -4.25 -3.54 -4.54
CA VAL A 104 -5.54 -3.57 -5.25
C VAL A 104 -5.29 -3.30 -6.73
N ASN A 105 -5.82 -4.17 -7.61
CA ASN A 105 -5.77 -3.97 -9.05
C ASN A 105 -7.03 -3.28 -9.60
N ALA A 106 -7.06 -2.98 -10.89
CA ALA A 106 -8.18 -2.31 -11.54
C ALA A 106 -9.48 -3.14 -11.59
N ALA A 107 -9.41 -4.46 -11.39
CA ALA A 107 -10.59 -5.33 -11.21
C ALA A 107 -11.12 -5.35 -9.77
N ASN A 108 -10.56 -4.52 -8.89
CA ASN A 108 -10.82 -4.51 -7.44
C ASN A 108 -10.48 -5.86 -6.77
N THR A 109 -9.50 -6.57 -7.30
CA THR A 109 -8.94 -7.74 -6.64
C THR A 109 -7.98 -7.29 -5.56
N ILE A 110 -8.09 -7.91 -4.39
CA ILE A 110 -7.32 -7.56 -3.19
C ILE A 110 -6.29 -8.66 -2.93
N TYR A 111 -5.06 -8.24 -2.65
CA TYR A 111 -4.02 -9.06 -2.07
C TYR A 111 -3.56 -8.43 -0.76
N GLU A 112 -3.46 -9.23 0.28
CA GLU A 112 -3.10 -8.77 1.63
C GLU A 112 -2.04 -9.66 2.25
N VAL A 113 -1.06 -9.04 2.91
CA VAL A 113 -0.07 -9.75 3.73
C VAL A 113 0.16 -9.03 5.04
N PHE A 114 0.24 -9.76 6.13
CA PHE A 114 0.67 -9.22 7.40
C PHE A 114 2.08 -9.70 7.74
N PHE A 115 2.98 -8.75 7.94
CA PHE A 115 4.38 -9.03 8.24
C PHE A 115 4.68 -8.78 9.71
N ILE A 116 5.40 -9.71 10.33
CA ILE A 116 5.88 -9.59 11.70
C ILE A 116 7.40 -9.78 11.70
N TRP A 117 8.13 -8.81 12.24
CA TRP A 117 9.56 -8.94 12.40
C TRP A 117 9.89 -10.14 13.30
N LYS A 118 10.83 -10.98 12.87
CA LYS A 118 11.17 -12.21 13.59
C LYS A 118 11.63 -11.95 15.02
N ASP A 119 12.33 -10.84 15.26
CA ASP A 119 12.76 -10.43 16.60
C ASP A 119 11.61 -9.99 17.51
N ALA A 120 10.49 -9.57 16.91
CA ALA A 120 9.27 -9.18 17.64
C ALA A 120 8.31 -10.36 17.90
N TYR A 121 8.44 -11.46 17.15
CA TYR A 121 7.62 -12.66 17.35
C TYR A 121 8.17 -13.46 18.52
N LYS A 122 7.46 -13.42 19.67
CA LYS A 122 7.88 -14.08 20.91
C LYS A 122 6.77 -14.97 21.43
N LYS A 123 7.14 -16.15 21.94
CA LYS A 123 6.21 -17.06 22.63
C LYS A 123 5.55 -16.35 23.81
N GLY A 124 4.21 -16.42 23.87
CA GLY A 124 3.40 -15.70 24.87
C GLY A 124 3.29 -14.19 24.63
N GLY A 125 3.83 -13.66 23.51
CA GLY A 125 3.71 -12.27 23.12
C GLY A 125 2.44 -11.97 22.32
N LYS A 126 2.24 -10.70 21.93
CA LYS A 126 1.05 -10.21 21.24
C LYS A 126 0.78 -10.89 19.87
N PHE A 127 1.80 -11.50 19.27
CA PHE A 127 1.69 -12.19 18.00
C PHE A 127 1.61 -13.71 18.15
N ASP A 128 1.76 -14.27 19.35
CA ASP A 128 1.64 -15.72 19.60
C ASP A 128 0.15 -16.09 19.76
N ILE A 129 -0.57 -15.97 18.69
CA ILE A 129 -2.00 -16.26 18.58
C ILE A 129 -2.25 -17.17 17.37
N PRO A 130 -3.36 -17.95 17.33
CA PRO A 130 -3.62 -18.92 16.26
C PRO A 130 -3.54 -18.32 14.84
N ARG A 131 -3.94 -17.07 14.66
CA ARG A 131 -3.87 -16.38 13.37
C ARG A 131 -2.45 -16.26 12.82
N PHE A 132 -1.46 -16.15 13.70
CA PHE A 132 -0.05 -16.01 13.35
C PHE A 132 0.78 -17.22 13.76
N ASP A 133 0.20 -18.42 13.67
CA ASP A 133 0.98 -19.65 13.84
C ASP A 133 2.00 -19.78 12.71
N VAL A 134 3.28 -19.74 13.06
CA VAL A 134 4.40 -19.82 12.10
C VAL A 134 4.54 -21.20 11.43
N HIS A 135 3.77 -22.21 11.87
CA HIS A 135 3.76 -23.55 11.32
C HIS A 135 2.60 -23.77 10.33
N GLN A 136 1.72 -22.78 10.13
CA GLN A 136 0.67 -22.87 9.12
C GLN A 136 1.24 -22.79 7.70
N GLU A 137 0.52 -23.35 6.73
CA GLU A 137 0.95 -23.42 5.33
C GLU A 137 1.17 -22.03 4.70
N GLN A 138 0.40 -21.04 5.13
CA GLN A 138 0.44 -19.66 4.61
C GLN A 138 1.42 -18.75 5.37
N ALA A 139 2.25 -19.31 6.25
CA ALA A 139 3.32 -18.56 6.92
C ALA A 139 4.65 -18.77 6.19
N TYR A 140 5.21 -17.68 5.69
CA TYR A 140 6.48 -17.68 4.95
C TYR A 140 7.51 -16.80 5.66
N THR A 141 8.79 -17.05 5.39
CA THR A 141 9.86 -16.12 5.77
C THR A 141 10.16 -15.18 4.61
N PHE A 142 10.36 -13.90 4.91
CA PHE A 142 10.59 -12.87 3.93
C PHE A 142 11.84 -12.04 4.29
N GLY A 143 12.68 -11.75 3.28
CA GLY A 143 13.87 -10.92 3.46
C GLY A 143 14.96 -11.59 4.28
N GLY A 144 15.12 -12.92 4.16
CA GLY A 144 16.17 -13.70 4.81
C GLY A 144 17.48 -13.73 4.02
N ASP A 145 18.32 -14.70 4.38
CA ASP A 145 19.63 -14.91 3.77
C ASP A 145 19.56 -15.62 2.42
N TYR A 146 18.38 -15.99 1.98
CA TYR A 146 18.21 -16.64 0.70
C TYR A 146 18.16 -15.62 -0.43
N ASP A 147 18.87 -15.96 -1.48
CA ASP A 147 18.79 -15.25 -2.75
C ASP A 147 17.36 -15.34 -3.28
N ARG A 148 16.70 -14.20 -3.48
CA ARG A 148 15.45 -14.16 -4.25
C ARG A 148 15.82 -14.45 -5.68
N MET A 149 15.77 -15.71 -6.06
CA MET A 149 16.17 -16.20 -7.36
C MET A 149 15.63 -15.34 -8.50
N GLY A 150 16.53 -14.72 -9.25
CA GLY A 150 16.18 -13.85 -10.37
C GLY A 150 15.91 -12.39 -10.01
N ALA A 151 15.84 -12.00 -8.74
CA ALA A 151 15.71 -10.61 -8.36
C ALA A 151 17.01 -9.84 -8.63
N THR A 152 16.96 -8.90 -9.56
CA THR A 152 18.14 -8.08 -9.92
C THR A 152 18.24 -6.80 -9.11
N PHE A 153 17.20 -6.42 -8.42
CA PHE A 153 17.04 -5.14 -7.75
C PHE A 153 17.20 -5.23 -6.22
N TRP A 154 16.93 -6.37 -5.61
CA TRP A 154 17.06 -6.55 -4.18
C TRP A 154 17.93 -7.75 -3.85
N LYS A 155 19.03 -7.50 -3.17
CA LYS A 155 19.94 -8.53 -2.69
C LYS A 155 20.33 -8.22 -1.26
N GLY A 156 20.17 -9.18 -0.39
CA GLY A 156 20.57 -9.08 0.99
C GLY A 156 19.42 -9.03 1.98
N THR A 157 19.79 -8.96 3.23
CA THR A 157 18.88 -8.97 4.39
C THR A 157 18.67 -7.54 4.88
N HIS A 158 17.43 -7.20 5.19
CA HIS A 158 17.14 -5.96 5.91
C HIS A 158 17.95 -5.92 7.22
N PRO A 159 18.51 -4.76 7.64
CA PRO A 159 19.33 -4.66 8.86
C PRO A 159 18.67 -5.22 10.12
N ARG A 160 17.32 -5.16 10.21
CA ARG A 160 16.55 -5.79 11.28
C ARG A 160 16.38 -7.30 11.12
N GLY A 161 16.68 -7.85 9.93
CA GLY A 161 16.61 -9.29 9.65
C GLY A 161 15.33 -9.72 8.95
N ILE A 162 14.91 -10.95 9.22
CA ILE A 162 13.79 -11.64 8.58
C ILE A 162 12.46 -11.20 9.15
N ARG A 163 11.40 -11.28 8.33
CA ARG A 163 9.99 -11.17 8.73
C ARG A 163 9.29 -12.51 8.53
N TRP A 164 8.29 -12.77 9.36
CA TRP A 164 7.23 -13.70 9.04
C TRP A 164 6.20 -12.98 8.17
N ALA A 165 5.80 -13.60 7.07
CA ALA A 165 4.75 -13.14 6.18
C ALA A 165 3.55 -14.09 6.28
N PHE A 166 2.37 -13.57 6.58
CA PHE A 166 1.13 -14.32 6.70
C PHE A 166 0.21 -13.89 5.55
N THR A 167 0.12 -14.73 4.52
CA THR A 167 -0.61 -14.43 3.27
C THR A 167 -2.10 -14.80 3.33
N ASN A 168 -2.56 -15.34 4.44
CA ASN A 168 -3.97 -15.59 4.73
C ASN A 168 -4.56 -14.55 5.67
N PHE A 169 -3.93 -13.38 5.74
CA PHE A 169 -4.40 -12.30 6.58
C PHE A 169 -5.46 -11.49 5.84
N ASP A 170 -6.65 -11.39 6.42
CA ASP A 170 -7.71 -10.49 5.97
C ASP A 170 -7.91 -9.39 7.01
N LEU A 171 -7.83 -8.13 6.59
CA LEU A 171 -8.12 -6.98 7.45
C LEU A 171 -9.64 -6.85 7.63
N SER A 172 -10.11 -7.02 8.85
CA SER A 172 -11.55 -7.01 9.13
C SER A 172 -12.19 -5.68 8.81
N GLY A 173 -13.25 -5.68 8.02
CA GLY A 173 -13.99 -4.47 7.65
C GLY A 173 -13.26 -3.57 6.64
N LEU A 174 -12.22 -4.08 5.97
CA LEU A 174 -11.64 -3.41 4.80
C LEU A 174 -12.71 -3.27 3.72
N GLU A 175 -12.84 -2.06 3.19
CA GLU A 175 -13.68 -1.75 2.04
C GLU A 175 -12.80 -1.17 0.92
N THR A 176 -12.97 -1.67 -0.30
CA THR A 176 -12.32 -1.14 -1.51
C THR A 176 -13.32 -1.01 -2.64
N ALA A 177 -13.16 -0.02 -3.48
CA ALA A 177 -13.94 0.12 -4.71
C ALA A 177 -13.11 0.81 -5.79
N VAL A 178 -13.25 0.33 -7.01
CA VAL A 178 -12.59 0.86 -8.20
C VAL A 178 -13.60 1.44 -9.16
N GLN A 179 -13.26 2.56 -9.78
CA GLN A 179 -13.96 3.12 -10.92
C GLN A 179 -12.98 3.32 -12.08
N ILE A 180 -13.28 2.74 -13.23
CA ILE A 180 -12.47 2.85 -14.44
C ILE A 180 -13.03 3.96 -15.31
N ASP A 181 -12.15 4.84 -15.80
CA ASP A 181 -12.44 5.83 -16.84
C ASP A 181 -11.85 5.32 -18.16
N GLY A 182 -12.57 4.38 -18.76
CA GLY A 182 -12.15 3.60 -19.91
C GLY A 182 -12.78 2.23 -19.95
N THR A 183 -12.09 1.26 -20.54
CA THR A 183 -12.58 -0.11 -20.74
C THR A 183 -11.55 -1.14 -20.27
N LEU A 184 -11.90 -1.92 -19.24
CA LEU A 184 -11.00 -2.92 -18.69
C LEU A 184 -10.65 -4.01 -19.72
N ASN A 185 -9.35 -4.29 -19.87
CA ASN A 185 -8.81 -5.35 -20.75
C ASN A 185 -9.19 -5.20 -22.24
N ASP A 186 -9.47 -3.99 -22.71
CA ASP A 186 -9.72 -3.70 -24.13
C ASP A 186 -8.72 -2.68 -24.64
N HIS A 187 -7.85 -3.10 -25.57
CA HIS A 187 -6.83 -2.25 -26.17
C HIS A 187 -7.28 -1.62 -27.49
N SER A 188 -8.57 -1.64 -27.79
CA SER A 188 -9.11 -1.02 -29.02
C SER A 188 -9.28 0.49 -28.91
N ASP A 189 -9.28 1.03 -27.69
CA ASP A 189 -9.34 2.46 -27.37
C ASP A 189 -8.19 2.87 -26.41
N ILE A 190 -8.20 4.12 -26.00
CA ILE A 190 -7.23 4.68 -25.05
C ILE A 190 -8.00 5.16 -23.83
N ASP A 191 -7.70 4.54 -22.70
CA ASP A 191 -8.30 4.86 -21.43
C ASP A 191 -7.72 6.16 -20.84
N GLN A 192 -8.45 6.77 -19.90
CA GLN A 192 -7.92 7.83 -19.05
C GLN A 192 -7.20 7.24 -17.82
N GLY A 193 -7.70 6.13 -17.29
CA GLY A 193 -7.16 5.44 -16.15
C GLY A 193 -8.23 4.90 -15.21
N TRP A 194 -7.88 4.83 -13.92
CA TRP A 194 -8.78 4.31 -12.90
C TRP A 194 -8.57 4.97 -11.54
N ASN A 195 -9.60 4.91 -10.74
CA ASN A 195 -9.64 5.44 -9.39
C ASN A 195 -9.88 4.32 -8.40
N LEU A 196 -9.27 4.44 -7.22
CA LEU A 196 -9.46 3.50 -6.11
C LEU A 196 -9.84 4.27 -4.85
N GLU A 197 -10.86 3.81 -4.16
CA GLU A 197 -11.13 4.20 -2.78
C GLU A 197 -10.90 3.03 -1.84
N ILE A 198 -10.35 3.33 -0.66
CA ILE A 198 -10.11 2.36 0.41
C ILE A 198 -10.66 2.95 1.72
N GLY A 199 -11.40 2.16 2.46
CA GLY A 199 -11.86 2.45 3.82
C GLY A 199 -11.35 1.40 4.80
N ILE A 200 -10.61 1.82 5.83
CA ILE A 200 -10.04 0.93 6.85
C ILE A 200 -10.56 1.34 8.24
N PRO A 201 -11.30 0.47 8.93
CA PRO A 201 -11.71 0.74 10.30
C PRO A 201 -10.50 0.83 11.25
N TRP A 202 -10.47 1.83 12.13
CA TRP A 202 -9.39 1.92 13.14
C TRP A 202 -9.32 0.70 14.04
N SER A 203 -10.44 0.05 14.33
CA SER A 203 -10.49 -1.19 15.12
C SER A 203 -9.70 -2.34 14.50
N SER A 204 -9.49 -2.33 13.19
CA SER A 204 -8.72 -3.37 12.48
C SER A 204 -7.21 -3.15 12.55
N LEU A 205 -6.78 -1.94 12.92
CA LEU A 205 -5.37 -1.56 13.00
C LEU A 205 -4.75 -1.71 14.41
N GLU A 206 -5.43 -2.39 15.33
CA GLU A 206 -4.98 -2.54 16.72
C GLU A 206 -3.56 -3.12 16.83
N LEU A 207 -3.25 -4.14 16.04
CA LEU A 207 -1.92 -4.76 16.01
C LEU A 207 -0.83 -3.82 15.48
N LEU A 208 -1.21 -2.91 14.57
CA LEU A 208 -0.34 -1.90 13.97
C LEU A 208 -0.21 -0.65 14.84
N ALA A 209 -1.12 -0.44 15.76
CA ALA A 209 -1.10 0.75 16.64
C ALA A 209 0.18 0.86 17.46
N ASN A 210 0.71 -0.26 17.94
CA ASN A 210 1.96 -0.30 18.69
C ASN A 210 2.04 0.75 19.83
N GLY A 211 0.95 0.85 20.61
CA GLY A 211 0.81 1.81 21.71
C GLY A 211 0.33 3.20 21.31
N ARG A 212 0.12 3.46 20.01
CA ARG A 212 -0.54 4.69 19.53
C ARG A 212 -2.05 4.60 19.78
N SER A 213 -2.71 5.74 19.91
CA SER A 213 -4.18 5.78 20.01
C SER A 213 -4.86 5.41 18.69
N LEU A 214 -6.05 4.82 18.78
CA LEU A 214 -6.96 4.55 17.67
C LEU A 214 -8.36 5.11 17.99
N PRO A 215 -8.87 6.09 17.25
CA PRO A 215 -8.20 6.81 16.17
C PRO A 215 -6.95 7.59 16.64
N PRO A 216 -6.11 8.06 15.69
CA PRO A 216 -4.98 8.94 16.00
C PRO A 216 -5.43 10.24 16.66
N THR A 217 -4.51 10.88 17.38
CA THR A 217 -4.70 12.25 17.88
C THR A 217 -4.06 13.27 16.93
N ASP A 218 -4.48 14.53 17.07
CA ASP A 218 -3.91 15.63 16.28
C ASP A 218 -2.39 15.70 16.44
N GLY A 219 -1.69 15.71 15.30
CA GLY A 219 -0.23 15.73 15.25
C GLY A 219 0.45 14.37 15.26
N ASP A 220 -0.27 13.26 15.47
CA ASP A 220 0.30 11.91 15.37
C ASP A 220 0.87 11.64 13.97
N ILE A 221 1.97 10.90 13.92
CA ILE A 221 2.64 10.56 12.66
C ILE A 221 2.74 9.04 12.55
N TRP A 222 2.23 8.51 11.44
CA TRP A 222 2.43 7.13 11.03
C TRP A 222 3.27 7.08 9.77
N LYS A 223 4.02 6.01 9.57
CA LYS A 223 4.70 5.74 8.30
C LYS A 223 3.84 4.85 7.45
N MET A 224 3.66 5.23 6.20
CA MET A 224 2.89 4.48 5.22
C MET A 224 3.62 4.50 3.88
N PHE A 225 3.58 3.38 3.20
CA PHE A 225 3.94 3.29 1.80
C PHE A 225 2.68 3.51 0.96
N LEU A 226 2.79 4.33 -0.05
CA LEU A 226 1.78 4.46 -1.11
C LEU A 226 2.53 4.32 -2.43
N GLY A 227 2.14 3.34 -3.21
CA GLY A 227 2.82 2.96 -4.42
C GLY A 227 1.88 2.55 -5.54
N ARG A 228 2.46 2.42 -6.73
CA ARG A 228 1.89 1.85 -7.93
C ARG A 228 2.95 1.06 -8.65
N PHE A 229 2.63 -0.13 -9.08
CA PHE A 229 3.44 -0.89 -10.00
C PHE A 229 2.74 -0.98 -11.36
N GLN A 230 3.55 -0.95 -12.43
CA GLN A 230 3.04 -0.93 -13.79
C GLN A 230 3.75 -2.02 -14.60
N LYS A 231 3.02 -3.03 -15.00
CA LYS A 231 3.49 -3.96 -16.02
C LYS A 231 3.60 -3.22 -17.36
N LEU A 232 4.78 -3.22 -17.92
CA LEU A 232 5.06 -2.51 -19.15
C LEU A 232 5.63 -3.44 -20.21
N MET A 233 5.02 -3.42 -21.38
CA MET A 233 5.50 -4.17 -22.54
C MET A 233 6.13 -3.21 -23.57
N VAL A 234 7.38 -3.47 -23.95
CA VAL A 234 8.08 -2.69 -24.99
C VAL A 234 8.60 -3.64 -26.05
N GLY A 235 8.12 -3.46 -27.29
CA GLY A 235 8.53 -4.32 -28.40
C GLY A 235 8.23 -5.82 -28.17
N GLY A 236 7.13 -6.14 -27.50
CA GLY A 236 6.72 -7.51 -27.17
C GLY A 236 7.51 -8.16 -26.02
N LYS A 237 8.28 -7.38 -25.28
CA LYS A 237 9.03 -7.85 -24.11
C LYS A 237 8.60 -7.08 -22.88
N GLU A 238 8.41 -7.80 -21.79
CA GLU A 238 8.14 -7.20 -20.48
C GLU A 238 9.37 -6.47 -19.93
N VAL A 239 9.16 -5.25 -19.46
CA VAL A 239 10.20 -4.45 -18.81
C VAL A 239 10.35 -4.91 -17.36
N GLN A 240 11.55 -5.26 -16.97
CA GLN A 240 11.88 -5.68 -15.62
C GLN A 240 13.07 -4.88 -15.05
N PRO A 241 13.01 -4.48 -13.78
CA PRO A 241 11.83 -4.57 -12.90
C PRO A 241 10.67 -3.72 -13.43
N HIS A 242 9.44 -4.02 -13.01
CA HIS A 242 8.28 -3.18 -13.34
C HIS A 242 8.52 -1.74 -12.89
N PRO A 243 8.17 -0.72 -13.69
CA PRO A 243 8.15 0.66 -13.22
C PRO A 243 7.36 0.78 -11.92
N ALA A 244 7.98 1.38 -10.91
CA ALA A 244 7.42 1.58 -9.59
C ALA A 244 7.35 3.08 -9.28
N MET A 245 6.15 3.59 -9.05
CA MET A 245 5.89 4.98 -8.71
C MET A 245 5.40 5.08 -7.28
N VAL A 246 6.00 5.96 -6.50
CA VAL A 246 5.76 6.03 -5.04
C VAL A 246 5.57 7.48 -4.58
N LEU A 247 4.91 7.65 -3.44
CA LEU A 247 4.74 8.97 -2.83
C LEU A 247 6.09 9.61 -2.46
N SER A 248 7.02 8.84 -1.90
CA SER A 248 8.37 9.28 -1.53
C SER A 248 9.41 8.28 -2.02
N SER A 249 10.40 8.74 -2.78
CA SER A 249 11.48 7.89 -3.31
C SER A 249 12.26 7.18 -2.21
N HIS A 250 12.55 5.91 -2.43
CA HIS A 250 13.37 5.08 -1.53
C HIS A 250 14.86 5.13 -1.88
N GLY A 251 15.21 5.49 -3.13
CA GLY A 251 16.58 5.41 -3.64
C GLY A 251 17.05 3.98 -3.96
N VAL A 252 16.15 3.01 -3.83
CA VAL A 252 16.35 1.59 -4.11
C VAL A 252 15.02 0.96 -4.49
N TYR A 253 15.05 -0.07 -5.33
CA TYR A 253 13.85 -0.80 -5.75
C TYR A 253 13.48 -1.84 -4.69
N ASP A 254 12.86 -1.39 -3.60
CA ASP A 254 12.35 -2.24 -2.51
C ASP A 254 11.24 -1.49 -1.77
N THR A 255 10.04 -2.07 -1.70
CA THR A 255 8.88 -1.54 -0.98
C THR A 255 8.95 -1.82 0.51
N HIS A 256 9.64 -2.90 0.91
CA HIS A 256 9.64 -3.42 2.28
C HIS A 256 10.69 -2.78 3.19
N LEU A 257 10.82 -1.45 3.11
CA LEU A 257 11.73 -0.62 3.89
C LEU A 257 10.95 0.42 4.71
N PRO A 258 10.32 0.06 5.85
CA PRO A 258 9.48 0.99 6.62
C PRO A 258 10.18 2.28 7.02
N GLU A 259 11.50 2.29 7.11
CA GLU A 259 12.30 3.50 7.38
C GLU A 259 12.26 4.52 6.22
N LYS A 260 11.95 4.07 5.00
CA LYS A 260 11.84 4.90 3.79
C LYS A 260 10.42 5.40 3.51
N TRP A 261 9.43 4.81 4.16
CA TRP A 261 8.03 5.14 3.92
C TRP A 261 7.69 6.57 4.33
N SER A 262 6.69 7.12 3.65
CA SER A 262 6.22 8.48 3.86
C SER A 262 5.66 8.68 5.26
N LYS A 263 5.94 9.82 5.85
CA LYS A 263 5.41 10.26 7.15
C LYS A 263 4.07 10.95 6.94
N ILE A 264 3.01 10.28 7.34
CA ILE A 264 1.64 10.79 7.29
C ILE A 264 1.30 11.38 8.65
N GLN A 265 1.09 12.69 8.69
CA GLN A 265 0.65 13.39 9.91
C GLN A 265 -0.86 13.52 9.91
N PHE A 266 -1.51 13.08 10.98
CA PHE A 266 -2.93 13.26 11.20
C PHE A 266 -3.19 14.65 11.79
N ILE A 267 -4.09 15.42 11.16
CA ILE A 267 -4.46 16.77 11.57
C ILE A 267 -5.98 16.92 11.64
N HIS A 268 -6.44 17.82 12.54
CA HIS A 268 -7.86 18.18 12.65
C HIS A 268 -8.27 19.27 11.65
#